data_778be2ed7d84159cecb36f7e2056713b
#
_entry.id   778be2ed7d84159cecb36f7e2056713b
#
_cell.length_a   1.000
_cell.length_b   1.000
_cell.length_c   1.000
_cell.angle_alpha   90.00
_cell.angle_beta   90.00
_cell.angle_gamma   90.00
#
_symmetry.space_group_name_H-M   'P 1'
#
loop_
_entity.id
_entity.type
_entity.pdbx_description
1 polymer ?
#
loop_
_entity_poly.entity_id
_entity_poly.type
_entity_poly.pdbx_seq_one_letter_code
_entity_poly.pdbx_strand_id
1 'polypeptide(L)'
;MCGRTAQGLAPRQIRQQLEQTLPSKPADAWIGEEKYRTSYNVAPTRYQPVVRADSATKSYVVHMMRWGLIPRQTQSMPGHSSVLKSINARDDSLFMGPTGKAMFNHSKNHKRCILLAEGFYEWRRRGRERVPFYTRRRDGNLMLMAAIYDVAKVMEEPEPMYTYATITTNASPQLDWLHDRMPVLIPNNDHDKIRAWLDPNLKWSATLEAMLKPCDEFMEPSSEGGEESVYALETYQVDEKVNNVKNDSPDFAKPWISDDNKKTLNRFFFAKSEPTSSESSSTSTALKKDDHLESKDGVDDMDEPFDYTDDMTVIGGFADYTAKGEEEFDQEQVSVGADDSKRA
;
A
#
# COMPACT_ATOMS: atom_id res chain seq x y z
N MET A 1 -8.29 -8.45 -0.82
CA MET A 1 -8.00 -7.02 -1.07
C MET A 1 -6.70 -6.65 -0.37
N CYS A 2 -5.81 -5.89 -1.04
CA CYS A 2 -4.52 -5.51 -0.47
C CYS A 2 -4.70 -4.74 0.86
N GLY A 3 -4.35 -5.35 1.96
CA GLY A 3 -4.48 -4.79 3.31
C GLY A 3 -3.18 -4.87 4.12
N ARG A 4 -2.07 -5.26 3.50
CA ARG A 4 -0.77 -5.36 4.14
C ARG A 4 0.35 -5.18 3.12
N THR A 5 1.37 -4.36 3.46
CA THR A 5 2.53 -4.11 2.60
C THR A 5 3.83 -4.24 3.38
N ALA A 6 4.95 -4.25 2.65
CA ALA A 6 6.29 -4.15 3.23
C ALA A 6 6.99 -2.88 2.76
N GLN A 7 7.73 -2.25 3.66
CA GLN A 7 8.53 -1.05 3.45
C GLN A 7 9.77 -1.09 4.35
N GLY A 8 10.75 -1.91 4.01
CA GLY A 8 11.99 -2.09 4.76
C GLY A 8 13.14 -1.19 4.32
N LEU A 9 13.06 -0.58 3.12
CA LEU A 9 14.12 0.28 2.58
C LEU A 9 14.27 1.57 3.39
N ALA A 10 15.52 1.99 3.60
CA ALA A 10 15.80 3.29 4.18
C ALA A 10 15.40 4.45 3.22
N PRO A 11 15.06 5.66 3.73
CA PRO A 11 14.68 6.80 2.88
C PRO A 11 15.67 7.12 1.77
N ARG A 12 16.98 6.97 2.03
CA ARG A 12 18.02 7.17 1.01
C ARG A 12 17.90 6.20 -0.16
N GLN A 13 17.60 4.93 0.11
CA GLN A 13 17.45 3.90 -0.92
C GLN A 13 16.19 4.16 -1.76
N ILE A 14 15.10 4.58 -1.12
CA ILE A 14 13.87 4.98 -1.82
C ILE A 14 14.16 6.17 -2.74
N ARG A 15 14.84 7.22 -2.28
CA ARG A 15 15.22 8.38 -3.11
C ARG A 15 16.04 7.94 -4.33
N GLN A 16 17.04 7.09 -4.15
CA GLN A 16 17.87 6.59 -5.23
C GLN A 16 17.06 5.84 -6.29
N GLN A 17 16.12 4.99 -5.89
CA GLN A 17 15.24 4.29 -6.84
C GLN A 17 14.29 5.26 -7.56
N LEU A 18 13.76 6.27 -6.86
CA LEU A 18 12.87 7.27 -7.47
C LEU A 18 13.57 8.17 -8.50
N GLU A 19 14.83 8.48 -8.32
CA GLU A 19 15.63 9.23 -9.31
C GLU A 19 15.75 8.50 -10.64
N GLN A 20 15.71 7.16 -10.63
CA GLN A 20 15.74 6.31 -11.82
C GLN A 20 14.36 6.03 -12.41
N THR A 21 13.33 6.14 -11.57
CA THR A 21 11.96 5.69 -11.90
C THR A 21 11.06 6.84 -12.34
N LEU A 22 11.17 8.01 -11.72
CA LEU A 22 10.28 9.13 -12.00
C LEU A 22 10.73 9.90 -13.26
N PRO A 23 9.77 10.47 -14.01
CA PRO A 23 10.08 11.27 -15.21
C PRO A 23 10.96 12.49 -14.93
N SER A 24 10.98 12.97 -13.70
CA SER A 24 11.88 14.01 -13.22
C SER A 24 12.24 13.76 -11.77
N LYS A 25 13.42 14.23 -11.35
CA LYS A 25 13.88 14.10 -9.96
C LYS A 25 12.84 14.69 -8.99
N PRO A 26 12.42 13.93 -7.94
CA PRO A 26 11.55 14.48 -6.92
C PRO A 26 12.29 15.50 -6.05
N ALA A 27 11.55 16.33 -5.31
CA ALA A 27 12.12 17.21 -4.30
C ALA A 27 12.94 16.40 -3.27
N ASP A 28 14.08 16.93 -2.87
CA ASP A 28 15.01 16.23 -1.96
C ASP A 28 14.40 15.99 -0.57
N ALA A 29 13.60 16.95 -0.08
CA ALA A 29 12.93 16.83 1.20
C ALA A 29 11.57 16.12 1.07
N TRP A 30 11.32 15.15 1.95
CA TRP A 30 10.01 14.54 2.09
C TRP A 30 9.12 15.40 2.97
N ILE A 31 7.83 15.42 2.69
CA ILE A 31 6.85 16.02 3.59
C ILE A 31 6.49 14.98 4.66
N GLY A 32 6.79 15.30 5.92
CA GLY A 32 6.51 14.42 7.06
C GLY A 32 7.46 13.22 7.19
N GLU A 33 8.72 13.35 6.77
CA GLU A 33 9.72 12.27 6.81
C GLU A 33 9.93 11.71 8.23
N GLU A 34 9.74 12.51 9.25
CA GLU A 34 9.81 12.11 10.65
C GLU A 34 8.78 11.03 11.05
N LYS A 35 7.72 10.86 10.26
CA LYS A 35 6.69 9.81 10.41
C LYS A 35 7.11 8.48 9.76
N TYR A 36 8.18 8.47 8.97
CA TYR A 36 8.64 7.27 8.31
C TYR A 36 9.16 6.24 9.32
N ARG A 37 8.75 5.01 9.16
CA ARG A 37 9.26 3.85 9.89
C ARG A 37 9.40 2.69 8.92
N THR A 38 10.57 2.07 8.90
CA THR A 38 10.74 0.79 8.20
C THR A 38 9.87 -0.25 8.85
N SER A 39 9.19 -1.06 8.05
CA SER A 39 8.39 -2.17 8.54
C SER A 39 8.14 -3.17 7.42
N TYR A 40 8.28 -4.44 7.74
CA TYR A 40 7.95 -5.55 6.86
C TYR A 40 6.51 -6.06 7.08
N ASN A 41 5.70 -5.32 7.86
CA ASN A 41 4.33 -5.69 8.20
C ASN A 41 3.43 -4.46 8.37
N VAL A 42 3.42 -3.60 7.34
CA VAL A 42 2.66 -2.35 7.38
C VAL A 42 1.17 -2.63 7.22
N ALA A 43 0.41 -2.37 8.26
CA ALA A 43 -1.05 -2.50 8.31
C ALA A 43 -1.76 -1.16 8.02
N PRO A 44 -3.06 -1.16 7.73
CA PRO A 44 -3.88 0.05 7.65
C PRO A 44 -3.68 0.99 8.85
N THR A 45 -3.96 2.26 8.65
CA THR A 45 -3.76 3.38 9.60
C THR A 45 -2.30 3.77 9.87
N ARG A 46 -1.31 3.05 9.35
CA ARG A 46 0.09 3.44 9.40
C ARG A 46 0.41 4.46 8.30
N TYR A 47 1.47 5.25 8.52
CA TYR A 47 1.99 6.19 7.53
C TYR A 47 2.91 5.48 6.55
N GLN A 48 2.74 5.78 5.26
CA GLN A 48 3.60 5.25 4.19
C GLN A 48 4.00 6.36 3.21
N PRO A 49 5.14 6.20 2.52
CA PRO A 49 5.58 7.16 1.52
C PRO A 49 4.75 7.04 0.25
N VAL A 50 4.17 8.14 -0.20
CA VAL A 50 3.51 8.25 -1.50
C VAL A 50 4.17 9.35 -2.32
N VAL A 51 4.23 9.17 -3.64
CA VAL A 51 4.62 10.22 -4.59
C VAL A 51 3.36 10.91 -5.08
N ARG A 52 3.37 12.24 -5.10
CA ARG A 52 2.36 13.08 -5.74
C ARG A 52 2.99 14.25 -6.46
N ALA A 53 2.28 14.84 -7.40
CA ALA A 53 2.65 16.15 -7.91
C ALA A 53 2.35 17.23 -6.85
N ASP A 54 3.25 18.18 -6.69
CA ASP A 54 3.02 19.40 -5.93
C ASP A 54 2.32 20.43 -6.80
N SER A 55 1.19 20.94 -6.34
CA SER A 55 0.37 21.88 -7.13
C SER A 55 1.05 23.23 -7.35
N ALA A 56 1.90 23.66 -6.41
CA ALA A 56 2.58 24.95 -6.47
C ALA A 56 3.82 24.90 -7.37
N THR A 57 4.66 23.88 -7.18
CA THR A 57 5.94 23.75 -7.88
C THR A 57 5.88 22.88 -9.13
N LYS A 58 4.79 22.11 -9.30
CA LYS A 58 4.62 21.08 -10.34
C LYS A 58 5.71 20.00 -10.34
N SER A 59 6.52 19.94 -9.29
CA SER A 59 7.52 18.89 -9.07
C SER A 59 6.89 17.69 -8.38
N TYR A 60 7.54 16.55 -8.45
CA TYR A 60 7.17 15.39 -7.64
C TYR A 60 7.70 15.54 -6.23
N VAL A 61 6.87 15.15 -5.25
CA VAL A 61 7.26 15.15 -3.83
C VAL A 61 6.90 13.81 -3.22
N VAL A 62 7.74 13.33 -2.31
CA VAL A 62 7.39 12.21 -1.44
C VAL A 62 6.69 12.78 -0.20
N HIS A 63 5.53 12.27 0.12
CA HIS A 63 4.71 12.71 1.23
C HIS A 63 4.30 11.52 2.08
N MET A 64 4.49 11.60 3.39
CA MET A 64 4.04 10.58 4.33
C MET A 64 2.55 10.73 4.57
N MET A 65 1.75 9.80 4.05
CA MET A 65 0.30 9.80 4.21
C MET A 65 -0.19 8.58 5.00
N ARG A 66 -1.27 8.76 5.75
CA ARG A 66 -1.88 7.69 6.54
C ARG A 66 -2.76 6.81 5.65
N TRP A 67 -2.61 5.50 5.77
CA TRP A 67 -3.40 4.54 5.00
C TRP A 67 -4.83 4.41 5.54
N GLY A 68 -5.81 4.61 4.67
CA GLY A 68 -7.24 4.68 4.99
C GLY A 68 -7.78 6.09 4.74
N LEU A 69 -8.37 6.27 3.55
CA LEU A 69 -8.81 7.58 3.06
C LEU A 69 -9.93 8.14 3.90
N ILE A 70 -9.72 9.36 4.41
CA ILE A 70 -10.72 10.16 5.13
C ILE A 70 -11.11 11.30 4.19
N PRO A 71 -12.38 11.38 3.77
CA PRO A 71 -12.84 12.44 2.89
C PRO A 71 -12.69 13.83 3.51
N ARG A 72 -12.38 14.81 2.67
CA ARG A 72 -12.13 16.22 3.07
C ARG A 72 -13.25 16.88 3.90
N GLN A 73 -14.51 16.44 3.71
CA GLN A 73 -15.66 16.97 4.44
C GLN A 73 -15.84 16.38 5.85
N THR A 74 -15.00 15.42 6.22
CA THR A 74 -15.04 14.77 7.54
C THR A 74 -14.54 15.77 8.59
N GLN A 75 -15.35 16.04 9.63
CA GLN A 75 -15.04 16.99 10.68
C GLN A 75 -14.49 16.34 11.96
N SER A 76 -14.81 15.08 12.21
CA SER A 76 -14.31 14.33 13.36
C SER A 76 -13.69 12.99 12.92
N MET A 77 -12.74 12.48 13.70
CA MET A 77 -12.01 11.25 13.38
C MET A 77 -12.98 10.06 13.25
N PRO A 78 -13.03 9.39 12.09
CA PRO A 78 -13.85 8.19 11.93
C PRO A 78 -13.33 7.05 12.81
N GLY A 79 -14.24 6.22 13.31
CA GLY A 79 -13.87 5.00 14.03
C GLY A 79 -13.03 4.05 13.16
N HIS A 80 -12.22 3.21 13.81
CA HIS A 80 -11.27 2.32 13.14
C HIS A 80 -11.92 1.47 12.04
N SER A 81 -13.06 0.83 12.31
CA SER A 81 -13.81 0.01 11.34
C SER A 81 -14.27 0.79 10.09
N SER A 82 -14.57 2.08 10.23
CA SER A 82 -14.93 2.95 9.09
C SER A 82 -13.71 3.25 8.22
N VAL A 83 -12.55 3.53 8.84
CA VAL A 83 -11.30 3.75 8.11
C VAL A 83 -10.89 2.50 7.33
N LEU A 84 -11.07 1.30 7.90
CA LEU A 84 -10.77 0.06 7.22
C LEU A 84 -11.58 -0.17 5.94
N LYS A 85 -12.78 0.39 5.83
CA LYS A 85 -13.61 0.32 4.60
C LYS A 85 -13.11 1.22 3.46
N SER A 86 -12.15 2.11 3.74
CA SER A 86 -11.60 3.08 2.79
C SER A 86 -10.09 2.93 2.56
N ILE A 87 -9.50 1.80 2.94
CA ILE A 87 -8.08 1.51 2.65
C ILE A 87 -7.86 1.18 1.17
N ASN A 88 -8.89 0.69 0.48
CA ASN A 88 -8.87 0.38 -0.93
C ASN A 88 -10.00 1.11 -1.68
N ALA A 89 -9.67 1.67 -2.81
CA ALA A 89 -10.61 2.16 -3.82
C ALA A 89 -10.66 1.15 -4.96
N ARG A 90 -11.77 0.39 -5.07
CA ARG A 90 -11.95 -0.56 -6.17
C ARG A 90 -12.10 0.19 -7.49
N ASP A 91 -11.54 -0.34 -8.57
CA ASP A 91 -11.65 0.24 -9.92
C ASP A 91 -13.10 0.48 -10.35
N ASP A 92 -13.99 -0.49 -10.09
CA ASP A 92 -15.43 -0.37 -10.36
C ASP A 92 -16.11 0.78 -9.59
N SER A 93 -15.58 1.13 -8.41
CA SER A 93 -16.03 2.29 -7.62
C SER A 93 -15.50 3.63 -8.14
N LEU A 94 -14.51 3.61 -9.03
CA LEU A 94 -13.89 4.79 -9.63
C LEU A 94 -14.42 5.10 -11.03
N PHE A 95 -15.10 4.13 -11.68
CA PHE A 95 -15.61 4.32 -13.04
C PHE A 95 -16.58 5.51 -13.14
N MET A 96 -16.64 6.09 -14.31
CA MET A 96 -17.62 7.11 -14.62
C MET A 96 -19.01 6.47 -14.72
N GLY A 97 -19.98 7.06 -14.05
CA GLY A 97 -21.37 6.60 -14.12
C GLY A 97 -22.01 6.28 -12.78
N PRO A 98 -23.19 5.65 -12.79
CA PRO A 98 -24.00 5.45 -11.56
C PRO A 98 -23.38 4.47 -10.54
N THR A 99 -22.43 3.64 -10.94
CA THR A 99 -21.73 2.69 -10.06
C THR A 99 -20.57 3.30 -9.27
N GLY A 100 -20.09 4.49 -9.66
CA GLY A 100 -19.00 5.19 -8.98
C GLY A 100 -19.40 5.67 -7.58
N LYS A 101 -18.51 5.50 -6.59
CA LYS A 101 -18.75 6.05 -5.23
C LYS A 101 -18.42 7.53 -5.20
N ALA A 102 -19.41 8.35 -4.81
CA ALA A 102 -19.27 9.81 -4.71
C ALA A 102 -18.07 10.24 -3.85
N MET A 103 -17.73 9.48 -2.80
CA MET A 103 -16.60 9.78 -1.92
C MET A 103 -15.24 9.84 -2.63
N PHE A 104 -15.07 9.16 -3.78
CA PHE A 104 -13.82 9.16 -4.52
C PHE A 104 -13.78 10.18 -5.67
N ASN A 105 -14.90 10.83 -6.00
CA ASN A 105 -15.00 11.71 -7.17
C ASN A 105 -14.01 12.89 -7.13
N HIS A 106 -13.85 13.52 -5.97
CA HIS A 106 -12.87 14.60 -5.83
C HIS A 106 -11.44 14.07 -5.98
N SER A 107 -11.12 13.02 -5.25
CA SER A 107 -9.74 12.47 -5.21
C SER A 107 -9.31 11.93 -6.57
N LYS A 108 -10.15 11.15 -7.27
CA LYS A 108 -9.80 10.61 -8.59
C LYS A 108 -9.53 11.69 -9.63
N ASN A 109 -10.20 12.86 -9.53
CA ASN A 109 -10.05 13.96 -10.46
C ASN A 109 -8.88 14.89 -10.15
N HIS A 110 -8.45 14.98 -8.87
CA HIS A 110 -7.53 16.03 -8.45
C HIS A 110 -6.37 15.56 -7.57
N LYS A 111 -6.50 14.40 -6.95
CA LYS A 111 -5.59 13.95 -5.88
C LYS A 111 -5.17 12.50 -6.08
N ARG A 112 -4.54 12.23 -7.22
CA ARG A 112 -3.90 10.94 -7.48
C ARG A 112 -2.49 10.94 -6.93
N CYS A 113 -2.05 9.80 -6.45
CA CYS A 113 -0.71 9.57 -5.95
C CYS A 113 -0.26 8.14 -6.24
N ILE A 114 0.97 7.83 -5.96
CA ILE A 114 1.56 6.50 -6.11
C ILE A 114 2.11 6.08 -4.75
N LEU A 115 1.57 4.99 -4.19
CA LEU A 115 2.15 4.36 -3.01
C LEU A 115 3.45 3.65 -3.40
N LEU A 116 4.49 3.85 -2.60
CA LEU A 116 5.77 3.17 -2.73
C LEU A 116 5.81 1.99 -1.76
N ALA A 117 6.00 0.79 -2.25
CA ALA A 117 6.12 -0.41 -1.42
C ALA A 117 7.10 -1.40 -2.04
N GLU A 118 7.79 -2.20 -1.22
CA GLU A 118 8.63 -3.30 -1.71
C GLU A 118 7.80 -4.48 -2.18
N GLY A 119 6.60 -4.63 -1.61
CA GLY A 119 5.66 -5.68 -1.96
C GLY A 119 4.41 -5.63 -1.09
N PHE A 120 3.53 -6.59 -1.29
CA PHE A 120 2.29 -6.72 -0.55
C PHE A 120 2.02 -8.16 -0.14
N TYR A 121 1.19 -8.34 0.88
CA TYR A 121 0.74 -9.64 1.36
C TYR A 121 -0.71 -9.86 1.01
N GLU A 122 -1.03 -11.11 0.64
CA GLU A 122 -2.38 -11.63 0.51
C GLU A 122 -2.46 -13.03 1.11
N TRP A 123 -3.67 -13.43 1.50
CA TRP A 123 -3.92 -14.68 2.21
C TRP A 123 -4.72 -15.63 1.35
N ARG A 124 -4.11 -16.76 0.99
CA ARG A 124 -4.83 -17.85 0.35
C ARG A 124 -5.68 -18.57 1.37
N ARG A 125 -6.97 -18.71 1.10
CA ARG A 125 -7.86 -19.52 1.92
C ARG A 125 -7.71 -21.01 1.56
N ARG A 126 -7.45 -21.86 2.58
CA ARG A 126 -7.45 -23.32 2.49
C ARG A 126 -8.41 -23.86 3.55
N GLY A 127 -9.70 -23.97 3.24
CA GLY A 127 -10.72 -24.26 4.22
C GLY A 127 -10.80 -23.15 5.28
N ARG A 128 -10.48 -23.46 6.54
CA ARG A 128 -10.42 -22.49 7.65
C ARG A 128 -9.09 -21.79 7.80
N GLU A 129 -8.06 -22.29 7.17
CA GLU A 129 -6.71 -21.73 7.26
C GLU A 129 -6.54 -20.54 6.30
N ARG A 130 -5.74 -19.57 6.74
CA ARG A 130 -5.33 -18.40 5.95
C ARG A 130 -3.82 -18.40 5.85
N VAL A 131 -3.32 -18.85 4.70
CA VAL A 131 -1.89 -18.99 4.44
C VAL A 131 -1.38 -17.69 3.81
N PRO A 132 -0.44 -16.97 4.45
CA PRO A 132 0.08 -15.72 3.92
C PRO A 132 1.06 -15.95 2.77
N PHE A 133 0.93 -15.13 1.74
CA PHE A 133 1.84 -15.04 0.61
C PHE A 133 2.32 -13.59 0.47
N TYR A 134 3.58 -13.43 0.07
CA TYR A 134 4.18 -12.14 -0.25
C TYR A 134 4.44 -12.07 -1.74
N THR A 135 4.01 -10.97 -2.34
CA THR A 135 4.21 -10.67 -3.76
C THR A 135 5.09 -9.44 -3.90
N ARG A 136 6.15 -9.54 -4.67
CA ARG A 136 7.06 -8.44 -4.98
C ARG A 136 7.53 -8.49 -6.44
N ARG A 137 8.21 -7.45 -6.88
CA ARG A 137 8.92 -7.48 -8.16
C ARG A 137 10.16 -8.37 -8.02
N ARG A 138 10.43 -9.15 -9.06
CA ARG A 138 11.59 -10.06 -9.12
C ARG A 138 12.92 -9.30 -9.08
N ASP A 139 12.97 -8.10 -9.70
CA ASP A 139 14.16 -7.24 -9.69
C ASP A 139 14.45 -6.55 -8.35
N GLY A 140 13.60 -6.73 -7.33
CA GLY A 140 13.74 -6.15 -6.02
C GLY A 140 13.51 -4.64 -5.93
N ASN A 141 13.08 -4.00 -7.02
CA ASN A 141 12.73 -2.58 -7.01
C ASN A 141 11.35 -2.33 -6.41
N LEU A 142 11.11 -1.08 -6.02
CA LEU A 142 9.82 -0.64 -5.49
C LEU A 142 8.70 -0.91 -6.49
N MET A 143 7.57 -1.36 -5.97
CA MET A 143 6.28 -1.34 -6.65
C MET A 143 5.69 0.05 -6.59
N LEU A 144 5.23 0.55 -7.73
CA LEU A 144 4.47 1.78 -7.85
C LEU A 144 2.99 1.43 -7.87
N MET A 145 2.33 1.52 -6.72
CA MET A 145 0.90 1.19 -6.62
C MET A 145 0.06 2.44 -6.82
N ALA A 146 -0.82 2.44 -7.81
CA ALA A 146 -1.75 3.54 -8.03
C ALA A 146 -2.64 3.75 -6.80
N ALA A 147 -2.78 5.01 -6.39
CA ALA A 147 -3.55 5.40 -5.23
C ALA A 147 -4.21 6.77 -5.44
N ILE A 148 -5.20 7.05 -4.61
CA ILE A 148 -5.82 8.36 -4.48
C ILE A 148 -5.70 8.83 -3.04
N TYR A 149 -5.64 10.15 -2.82
CA TYR A 149 -5.56 10.71 -1.48
C TYR A 149 -6.61 11.80 -1.26
N ASP A 150 -6.86 12.12 -0.01
CA ASP A 150 -7.62 13.32 0.36
C ASP A 150 -7.00 13.98 1.60
N VAL A 151 -7.44 15.20 1.87
CA VAL A 151 -6.96 16.02 2.99
C VAL A 151 -8.14 16.43 3.84
N ALA A 152 -8.25 15.82 5.01
CA ALA A 152 -9.31 16.12 5.96
C ALA A 152 -8.77 17.01 7.09
N LYS A 153 -9.57 18.00 7.49
CA LYS A 153 -9.33 18.79 8.69
C LYS A 153 -10.29 18.32 9.78
N VAL A 154 -9.82 17.38 10.59
CA VAL A 154 -10.60 16.82 11.70
C VAL A 154 -10.30 17.58 12.99
N MET A 155 -11.28 17.70 13.87
CA MET A 155 -11.17 18.53 15.09
C MET A 155 -10.14 17.99 16.08
N GLU A 156 -9.90 16.69 16.07
CA GLU A 156 -8.98 15.99 16.97
C GLU A 156 -7.51 16.13 16.57
N GLU A 157 -7.22 16.65 15.37
CA GLU A 157 -5.86 16.79 14.85
C GLU A 157 -5.52 18.28 14.65
N PRO A 158 -4.34 18.73 15.09
CA PRO A 158 -3.93 20.13 14.97
C PRO A 158 -3.67 20.52 13.51
N GLU A 159 -3.23 19.59 12.69
CA GLU A 159 -2.85 19.79 11.29
C GLU A 159 -3.75 19.01 10.34
N PRO A 160 -3.94 19.48 9.09
CA PRO A 160 -4.68 18.74 8.09
C PRO A 160 -4.09 17.35 7.87
N MET A 161 -4.94 16.34 7.95
CA MET A 161 -4.54 14.95 7.81
C MET A 161 -4.58 14.50 6.33
N TYR A 162 -3.43 14.13 5.81
CA TYR A 162 -3.30 13.52 4.49
C TYR A 162 -3.48 12.01 4.61
N THR A 163 -4.47 11.49 3.91
CA THR A 163 -4.83 10.07 3.93
C THR A 163 -5.02 9.53 2.53
N TYR A 164 -4.72 8.25 2.31
CA TYR A 164 -4.81 7.65 0.98
C TYR A 164 -5.52 6.31 0.98
N ALA A 165 -6.02 5.92 -0.20
CA ALA A 165 -6.52 4.59 -0.51
C ALA A 165 -5.75 4.02 -1.70
N THR A 166 -5.32 2.76 -1.60
CA THR A 166 -4.73 2.04 -2.73
C THR A 166 -5.81 1.64 -3.72
N ILE A 167 -5.57 1.79 -5.01
CA ILE A 167 -6.52 1.32 -6.02
C ILE A 167 -6.30 -0.16 -6.26
N THR A 168 -7.40 -0.91 -6.30
CA THR A 168 -7.39 -2.34 -6.59
C THR A 168 -8.20 -2.65 -7.84
N THR A 169 -7.75 -3.65 -8.59
CA THR A 169 -8.40 -4.18 -9.79
C THR A 169 -8.54 -5.69 -9.70
N ASN A 170 -9.19 -6.33 -10.65
CA ASN A 170 -9.24 -7.78 -10.73
C ASN A 170 -7.82 -8.34 -10.80
N ALA A 171 -7.59 -9.48 -10.16
CA ALA A 171 -6.29 -10.13 -10.21
C ALA A 171 -5.93 -10.54 -11.64
N SER A 172 -4.64 -10.48 -11.96
CA SER A 172 -4.12 -11.09 -13.18
C SER A 172 -4.23 -12.62 -13.11
N PRO A 173 -4.21 -13.33 -14.25
CA PRO A 173 -4.21 -14.80 -14.27
C PRO A 173 -3.08 -15.42 -13.43
N GLN A 174 -1.99 -14.68 -13.21
CA GLN A 174 -0.85 -15.11 -12.40
C GLN A 174 -1.14 -15.05 -10.89
N LEU A 175 -2.09 -14.22 -10.44
CA LEU A 175 -2.41 -14.00 -9.02
C LEU A 175 -3.83 -14.43 -8.62
N ASP A 176 -4.70 -14.81 -9.56
CA ASP A 176 -6.11 -15.17 -9.30
C ASP A 176 -6.24 -16.41 -8.40
N TRP A 177 -5.27 -17.33 -8.43
CA TRP A 177 -5.21 -18.48 -7.52
C TRP A 177 -5.01 -18.09 -6.06
N LEU A 178 -4.49 -16.89 -5.79
CA LEU A 178 -4.21 -16.36 -4.47
C LEU A 178 -5.40 -15.55 -3.95
N HIS A 179 -5.85 -14.59 -4.75
CA HIS A 179 -6.96 -13.68 -4.42
C HIS A 179 -7.55 -13.10 -5.71
N ASP A 180 -8.87 -12.79 -5.74
CA ASP A 180 -9.59 -12.22 -6.88
C ASP A 180 -9.23 -10.76 -7.20
N ARG A 181 -8.53 -10.06 -6.30
CA ARG A 181 -8.13 -8.66 -6.44
C ARG A 181 -6.62 -8.47 -6.22
N MET A 182 -6.03 -7.50 -6.93
CA MET A 182 -4.66 -7.07 -6.76
C MET A 182 -4.57 -5.53 -6.76
N PRO A 183 -3.51 -4.92 -6.20
CA PRO A 183 -3.27 -3.48 -6.39
C PRO A 183 -3.02 -3.18 -7.87
N VAL A 184 -3.46 -1.99 -8.31
CA VAL A 184 -3.09 -1.47 -9.63
C VAL A 184 -1.63 -1.06 -9.61
N LEU A 185 -0.82 -1.65 -10.46
CA LEU A 185 0.62 -1.38 -10.57
C LEU A 185 0.90 -0.51 -11.80
N ILE A 186 1.76 0.50 -11.63
CA ILE A 186 2.26 1.34 -12.71
C ILE A 186 3.69 0.91 -13.02
N PRO A 187 4.04 0.59 -14.28
CA PRO A 187 5.40 0.22 -14.64
C PRO A 187 6.41 1.33 -14.35
N ASN A 188 7.53 0.97 -13.75
CA ASN A 188 8.56 1.95 -13.34
C ASN A 188 9.26 2.63 -14.53
N ASN A 189 9.27 2.02 -15.70
CA ASN A 189 9.85 2.53 -16.93
C ASN A 189 8.86 3.33 -17.81
N ASP A 190 7.56 3.28 -17.49
CA ASP A 190 6.54 3.99 -18.26
C ASP A 190 6.34 5.41 -17.72
N HIS A 191 7.26 6.28 -18.10
CA HIS A 191 7.24 7.68 -17.66
C HIS A 191 5.98 8.43 -18.12
N ASP A 192 5.35 8.02 -19.22
CA ASP A 192 4.13 8.66 -19.72
C ASP A 192 2.93 8.29 -18.87
N LYS A 193 2.81 7.00 -18.49
CA LYS A 193 1.78 6.58 -17.52
C LYS A 193 1.99 7.24 -16.16
N ILE A 194 3.23 7.34 -15.66
CA ILE A 194 3.53 8.01 -14.40
C ILE A 194 3.12 9.47 -14.45
N ARG A 195 3.48 10.21 -15.54
CA ARG A 195 3.09 11.60 -15.74
C ARG A 195 1.57 11.75 -15.79
N ALA A 196 0.90 10.96 -16.61
CA ALA A 196 -0.55 11.03 -16.75
C ALA A 196 -1.27 10.74 -15.41
N TRP A 197 -0.79 9.74 -14.67
CA TRP A 197 -1.36 9.40 -13.38
C TRP A 197 -1.23 10.53 -12.36
N LEU A 198 -0.06 11.15 -12.29
CA LEU A 198 0.25 12.18 -11.29
C LEU A 198 -0.16 13.59 -11.69
N ASP A 199 -0.59 13.83 -12.93
CA ASP A 199 -0.99 15.16 -13.39
C ASP A 199 -2.33 15.58 -12.74
N PRO A 200 -2.34 16.58 -11.84
CA PRO A 200 -3.57 17.02 -11.17
C PRO A 200 -4.53 17.76 -12.11
N ASN A 201 -4.06 18.22 -13.28
CA ASN A 201 -4.87 18.92 -14.27
C ASN A 201 -5.59 17.94 -15.21
N LEU A 202 -5.08 16.72 -15.36
CA LEU A 202 -5.73 15.69 -16.16
C LEU A 202 -6.94 15.14 -15.39
N LYS A 203 -8.14 15.44 -15.87
CA LYS A 203 -9.38 14.93 -15.29
C LYS A 203 -9.54 13.45 -15.54
N TRP A 204 -10.33 12.80 -14.68
CA TRP A 204 -10.67 11.40 -14.84
C TRP A 204 -11.26 11.14 -16.23
N SER A 205 -10.76 10.13 -16.91
CA SER A 205 -11.07 9.85 -18.31
C SER A 205 -10.91 8.37 -18.62
N ALA A 206 -11.40 7.94 -19.78
CA ALA A 206 -11.20 6.57 -20.27
C ALA A 206 -9.72 6.17 -20.33
N THR A 207 -8.81 7.12 -20.60
CA THR A 207 -7.36 6.89 -20.59
C THR A 207 -6.87 6.50 -19.19
N LEU A 208 -7.31 7.21 -18.15
CA LEU A 208 -6.94 6.86 -16.76
C LEU A 208 -7.62 5.56 -16.30
N GLU A 209 -8.86 5.31 -16.74
CA GLU A 209 -9.55 4.04 -16.47
C GLU A 209 -8.85 2.84 -17.11
N ALA A 210 -8.30 3.01 -18.31
CA ALA A 210 -7.53 1.96 -18.98
C ALA A 210 -6.26 1.57 -18.20
N MET A 211 -5.68 2.50 -17.43
CA MET A 211 -4.52 2.24 -16.58
C MET A 211 -4.83 1.37 -15.35
N LEU A 212 -6.11 1.19 -15.01
CA LEU A 212 -6.51 0.38 -13.85
C LEU A 212 -6.49 -1.13 -14.13
N LYS A 213 -6.31 -1.54 -15.37
CA LYS A 213 -6.21 -2.97 -15.73
C LYS A 213 -4.86 -3.53 -15.23
N PRO A 214 -4.80 -4.85 -14.95
CA PRO A 214 -3.52 -5.52 -14.75
C PRO A 214 -2.61 -5.25 -15.95
N CYS A 215 -1.35 -4.95 -15.68
CA CYS A 215 -0.38 -4.61 -16.71
C CYS A 215 0.41 -5.87 -17.14
N ASP A 216 0.47 -6.13 -18.44
CA ASP A 216 1.15 -7.29 -19.00
C ASP A 216 2.65 -7.31 -18.69
N GLU A 217 3.27 -6.14 -18.50
CA GLU A 217 4.69 -6.02 -18.17
C GLU A 217 5.07 -6.69 -16.84
N PHE A 218 4.09 -6.90 -15.94
CA PHE A 218 4.28 -7.60 -14.67
C PHE A 218 3.97 -9.10 -14.75
N MET A 219 3.54 -9.58 -15.91
CA MET A 219 3.21 -10.98 -16.10
C MET A 219 4.39 -11.76 -16.69
N GLU A 220 4.49 -13.03 -16.34
CA GLU A 220 5.41 -13.94 -17.02
C GLU A 220 4.98 -14.14 -18.48
N PRO A 221 5.94 -14.32 -19.41
CA PRO A 221 5.60 -14.65 -20.79
C PRO A 221 4.76 -15.93 -20.84
N SER A 222 3.69 -15.89 -21.62
CA SER A 222 2.76 -17.01 -21.78
C SER A 222 3.29 -18.18 -22.63
N SER A 223 4.52 -18.09 -23.18
CA SER A 223 5.14 -19.10 -24.03
C SER A 223 6.48 -19.58 -23.48
N GLU A 224 6.73 -20.89 -23.53
CA GLU A 224 8.06 -21.47 -23.29
C GLU A 224 9.08 -20.85 -24.26
N GLY A 225 10.10 -20.19 -23.72
CA GLY A 225 11.16 -19.53 -24.48
C GLY A 225 11.01 -18.02 -24.68
N GLY A 226 9.98 -17.37 -24.11
CA GLY A 226 9.90 -15.92 -24.02
C GLY A 226 10.95 -15.37 -23.04
N GLU A 227 11.53 -14.19 -23.33
CA GLU A 227 12.41 -13.52 -22.37
C GLU A 227 11.60 -13.19 -21.11
N GLU A 228 12.11 -13.59 -19.93
CA GLU A 228 11.52 -13.24 -18.64
C GLU A 228 11.52 -11.72 -18.48
N SER A 229 10.34 -11.16 -18.16
CA SER A 229 10.26 -9.74 -17.86
C SER A 229 11.01 -9.44 -16.55
N VAL A 230 11.95 -8.52 -16.58
CA VAL A 230 12.63 -8.04 -15.37
C VAL A 230 11.66 -7.41 -14.36
N TYR A 231 10.48 -7.03 -14.82
CA TYR A 231 9.41 -6.45 -13.99
C TYR A 231 8.44 -7.50 -13.47
N ALA A 232 8.58 -8.78 -13.88
CA ALA A 232 7.69 -9.85 -13.47
C ALA A 232 7.55 -9.93 -11.94
N LEU A 233 6.36 -10.28 -11.50
CA LEU A 233 6.09 -10.50 -10.08
C LEU A 233 6.54 -11.91 -9.69
N GLU A 234 7.09 -12.02 -8.50
CA GLU A 234 7.26 -13.30 -7.82
C GLU A 234 6.39 -13.34 -6.58
N THR A 235 5.79 -14.50 -6.32
CA THR A 235 4.89 -14.72 -5.19
C THR A 235 5.25 -16.00 -4.48
N TYR A 236 5.43 -15.94 -3.16
CA TYR A 236 5.79 -17.09 -2.34
C TYR A 236 5.16 -17.03 -0.96
N GLN A 237 4.96 -18.22 -0.36
CA GLN A 237 4.47 -18.33 1.00
C GLN A 237 5.52 -17.79 1.98
N VAL A 238 5.03 -17.12 3.05
CA VAL A 238 5.85 -16.52 4.10
C VAL A 238 5.46 -17.05 5.49
N ASP A 239 6.21 -16.65 6.51
CA ASP A 239 5.96 -17.04 7.91
C ASP A 239 4.59 -16.53 8.38
N GLU A 240 3.79 -17.39 8.99
CA GLU A 240 2.47 -17.07 9.52
C GLU A 240 2.47 -16.03 10.64
N LYS A 241 3.62 -15.78 11.26
CA LYS A 241 3.77 -14.70 12.24
C LYS A 241 3.43 -13.32 11.69
N VAL A 242 3.45 -13.14 10.36
CA VAL A 242 2.99 -11.92 9.68
C VAL A 242 1.49 -11.64 9.90
N ASN A 243 0.69 -12.66 10.26
CA ASN A 243 -0.73 -12.51 10.55
C ASN A 243 -0.98 -11.50 11.69
N ASN A 244 -0.13 -11.52 12.72
CA ASN A 244 -0.24 -10.54 13.78
C ASN A 244 0.42 -9.22 13.39
N VAL A 245 -0.37 -8.15 13.33
CA VAL A 245 0.07 -6.78 12.97
C VAL A 245 1.08 -6.17 13.95
N LYS A 246 1.22 -6.73 15.14
CA LYS A 246 2.20 -6.31 16.16
C LYS A 246 3.60 -6.88 15.88
N ASN A 247 3.68 -7.95 15.09
CA ASN A 247 4.96 -8.54 14.70
C ASN A 247 5.57 -7.78 13.53
N ASP A 248 6.88 -7.62 13.56
CA ASP A 248 7.64 -7.02 12.46
C ASP A 248 9.02 -7.69 12.38
N SER A 249 9.37 -8.22 11.20
CA SER A 249 10.64 -8.89 10.95
C SER A 249 10.99 -8.85 9.46
N PRO A 250 12.26 -8.63 9.09
CA PRO A 250 12.72 -8.79 7.71
C PRO A 250 12.45 -10.18 7.13
N ASP A 251 12.28 -11.18 7.97
CA ASP A 251 12.00 -12.56 7.54
C ASP A 251 10.59 -12.73 6.97
N PHE A 252 9.66 -11.80 7.26
CA PHE A 252 8.31 -11.84 6.69
C PHE A 252 8.28 -11.60 5.19
N ALA A 253 9.31 -10.94 4.64
CA ALA A 253 9.47 -10.75 3.20
C ALA A 253 10.36 -11.82 2.55
N LYS A 254 10.62 -12.94 3.22
CA LYS A 254 11.41 -14.06 2.71
C LYS A 254 10.54 -15.30 2.50
N PRO A 255 10.89 -16.18 1.55
CA PRO A 255 10.21 -17.45 1.40
C PRO A 255 10.21 -18.25 2.70
N TRP A 256 9.05 -18.79 3.06
CA TRP A 256 8.92 -19.65 4.24
C TRP A 256 9.60 -20.98 3.97
N ILE A 257 10.48 -21.36 4.87
CA ILE A 257 11.18 -22.66 4.85
C ILE A 257 10.69 -23.45 6.07
N SER A 258 10.10 -24.62 5.83
CA SER A 258 9.66 -25.51 6.92
C SER A 258 10.82 -25.85 7.86
N ASP A 259 10.52 -26.08 9.13
CA ASP A 259 11.56 -26.41 10.12
C ASP A 259 12.30 -27.72 9.77
N ASP A 260 11.66 -28.65 9.07
CA ASP A 260 12.31 -29.87 8.57
C ASP A 260 13.30 -29.54 7.45
N ASN A 261 12.98 -28.62 6.55
CA ASN A 261 13.91 -28.15 5.53
C ASN A 261 15.04 -27.31 6.12
N LYS A 262 14.79 -26.52 7.18
CA LYS A 262 15.86 -25.80 7.92
C LYS A 262 16.84 -26.77 8.57
N LYS A 263 16.37 -27.88 9.18
CA LYS A 263 17.23 -28.91 9.75
C LYS A 263 18.05 -29.61 8.67
N THR A 264 17.47 -29.86 7.49
CA THR A 264 18.16 -30.48 6.35
C THR A 264 19.22 -29.53 5.78
N LEU A 265 18.92 -28.26 5.58
CA LEU A 265 19.87 -27.23 5.13
C LEU A 265 21.02 -27.05 6.11
N ASN A 266 20.71 -26.92 7.42
CA ASN A 266 21.74 -26.84 8.47
C ASN A 266 22.64 -28.08 8.47
N ARG A 267 22.09 -29.26 8.28
CA ARG A 267 22.87 -30.52 8.21
C ARG A 267 23.80 -30.52 6.97
N PHE A 268 23.36 -29.95 5.84
CA PHE A 268 24.19 -29.82 4.64
C PHE A 268 25.32 -28.79 4.80
N PHE A 269 25.07 -27.68 5.46
CA PHE A 269 26.06 -26.60 5.64
C PHE A 269 27.06 -26.91 6.77
N PHE A 270 26.63 -27.58 7.84
CA PHE A 270 27.49 -27.93 8.98
C PHE A 270 28.21 -29.29 8.84
N ALA A 271 27.76 -30.19 7.96
CA ALA A 271 28.48 -31.42 7.65
C ALA A 271 29.80 -31.19 6.89
N LYS A 272 30.07 -29.97 6.43
CA LYS A 272 31.30 -29.60 5.68
C LYS A 272 32.43 -29.02 6.56
N SER A 273 32.27 -28.97 7.90
CA SER A 273 33.24 -28.36 8.80
C SER A 273 33.58 -29.23 10.02
N GLU A 274 33.73 -30.54 9.84
CA GLU A 274 34.42 -31.31 10.87
C GLU A 274 35.90 -31.44 10.51
N PRO A 275 36.81 -30.84 11.31
CA PRO A 275 38.20 -31.22 11.27
C PRO A 275 38.38 -32.54 12.07
N THR A 276 38.89 -33.55 11.41
CA THR A 276 39.43 -34.75 12.05
C THR A 276 40.46 -34.37 13.08
N SER A 277 40.17 -34.61 14.37
CA SER A 277 41.20 -34.78 15.39
C SER A 277 40.70 -35.68 16.52
N SER A 278 41.54 -36.63 16.76
CA SER A 278 41.55 -37.74 17.70
C SER A 278 41.29 -37.37 19.17
N GLU A 279 40.58 -38.32 19.85
CA GLU A 279 40.66 -38.77 21.23
C GLU A 279 41.19 -37.85 22.36
N SER A 280 40.32 -37.62 23.34
CA SER A 280 40.64 -38.06 24.72
C SER A 280 39.40 -37.89 25.62
N SER A 281 39.18 -38.98 26.36
CA SER A 281 38.20 -39.19 27.41
C SER A 281 38.43 -38.28 28.63
N SER A 282 37.34 -37.73 29.20
CA SER A 282 37.20 -37.62 30.66
C SER A 282 35.75 -37.29 31.06
N THR A 283 35.29 -38.17 31.94
CA THR A 283 34.09 -38.16 32.76
C THR A 283 34.04 -36.99 33.75
N SER A 284 32.88 -36.32 33.90
CA SER A 284 32.38 -35.91 35.24
C SER A 284 30.98 -35.30 35.13
N THR A 285 29.99 -35.99 35.59
CA THR A 285 29.14 -35.73 36.78
C THR A 285 28.23 -34.51 36.76
N ALA A 286 26.96 -34.84 36.86
CA ALA A 286 25.75 -34.04 36.96
C ALA A 286 25.74 -33.00 38.10
N LEU A 287 25.02 -31.93 37.89
CA LEU A 287 24.25 -31.25 38.94
C LEU A 287 22.97 -30.63 38.34
N LYS A 288 21.83 -31.14 38.81
CA LYS A 288 20.51 -30.55 38.71
C LYS A 288 20.42 -29.29 39.57
N LYS A 289 19.73 -28.27 39.10
CA LYS A 289 18.99 -27.35 39.97
C LYS A 289 17.72 -26.93 39.30
N ASP A 290 16.62 -27.33 39.92
CA ASP A 290 15.28 -26.76 39.77
C ASP A 290 15.27 -25.38 40.42
N ASP A 291 14.54 -24.45 39.82
CA ASP A 291 13.84 -23.41 40.60
C ASP A 291 12.66 -22.88 39.80
N HIS A 292 11.48 -23.12 40.35
CA HIS A 292 10.20 -22.53 40.09
C HIS A 292 10.22 -21.02 40.43
N LEU A 293 9.62 -20.20 39.61
CA LEU A 293 8.82 -19.05 40.09
C LEU A 293 7.70 -18.73 39.11
N GLU A 294 6.48 -18.98 39.56
CA GLU A 294 5.23 -18.43 38.98
C GLU A 294 5.16 -16.94 39.25
N SER A 295 4.72 -16.17 38.27
CA SER A 295 3.95 -14.96 38.51
C SER A 295 2.83 -14.84 37.51
N LYS A 296 1.62 -15.02 38.01
CA LYS A 296 0.35 -14.62 37.36
C LYS A 296 0.25 -13.13 37.45
N ASP A 297 0.03 -12.50 36.31
CA ASP A 297 -0.79 -11.27 36.22
C ASP A 297 -1.56 -11.32 34.92
N GLY A 298 -2.87 -11.44 35.07
CA GLY A 298 -3.84 -11.42 33.99
C GLY A 298 -4.06 -9.99 33.51
N VAL A 299 -4.05 -9.83 32.19
CA VAL A 299 -4.68 -8.72 31.51
C VAL A 299 -5.51 -9.34 30.40
N ASP A 300 -6.82 -9.28 30.58
CA ASP A 300 -7.82 -9.59 29.55
C ASP A 300 -7.68 -8.55 28.43
N ASP A 301 -7.06 -8.93 27.31
CA ASP A 301 -7.16 -8.20 26.04
C ASP A 301 -7.94 -9.07 25.06
N MET A 302 -9.22 -8.75 24.92
CA MET A 302 -10.05 -9.22 23.83
C MET A 302 -9.62 -8.54 22.52
N ASP A 303 -8.59 -9.08 21.87
CA ASP A 303 -8.28 -8.82 20.46
C ASP A 303 -8.60 -10.08 19.66
N GLU A 304 -9.87 -10.27 19.33
CA GLU A 304 -10.23 -11.22 18.27
C GLU A 304 -9.62 -10.75 16.93
N PRO A 305 -8.99 -11.65 16.15
CA PRO A 305 -8.52 -11.30 14.83
C PRO A 305 -9.70 -10.95 13.94
N PHE A 306 -9.73 -9.69 13.48
CA PHE A 306 -10.79 -9.17 12.65
C PHE A 306 -10.85 -9.92 11.32
N ASP A 307 -11.94 -10.64 11.10
CA ASP A 307 -12.21 -11.38 9.87
C ASP A 307 -12.65 -10.41 8.76
N TYR A 308 -11.82 -10.20 7.76
CA TYR A 308 -12.18 -9.55 6.51
C TYR A 308 -13.02 -10.50 5.66
N THR A 309 -14.19 -10.88 6.12
CA THR A 309 -15.12 -11.60 5.27
C THR A 309 -15.79 -10.65 4.29
N ASP A 310 -15.91 -11.13 3.05
CA ASP A 310 -16.68 -10.56 1.95
C ASP A 310 -18.21 -10.56 2.23
N ASP A 311 -18.65 -10.01 3.35
CA ASP A 311 -20.07 -9.73 3.57
C ASP A 311 -20.36 -8.25 3.31
N MET A 312 -20.20 -7.87 2.05
CA MET A 312 -20.71 -6.61 1.51
C MET A 312 -22.07 -6.82 0.83
N THR A 313 -22.94 -7.62 1.42
CA THR A 313 -24.37 -7.54 1.14
C THR A 313 -24.96 -6.41 1.98
N VAL A 314 -25.18 -5.29 1.32
CA VAL A 314 -26.21 -4.28 1.56
C VAL A 314 -26.59 -4.06 3.03
N ILE A 315 -25.90 -3.15 3.71
CA ILE A 315 -26.58 -2.34 4.72
C ILE A 315 -26.74 -0.95 4.11
N GLY A 316 -27.92 -0.71 3.55
CA GLY A 316 -28.42 0.63 3.26
C GLY A 316 -28.51 1.39 4.57
N GLY A 317 -27.85 2.55 4.63
CA GLY A 317 -27.90 3.41 5.78
C GLY A 317 -26.80 4.45 5.78
N PHE A 318 -26.41 4.98 4.63
CA PHE A 318 -25.91 6.35 4.56
C PHE A 318 -27.07 7.22 4.13
N ALA A 319 -27.54 8.05 5.07
CA ALA A 319 -28.52 9.08 4.79
C ALA A 319 -28.15 9.80 3.50
N ASP A 320 -29.13 9.90 2.65
CA ASP A 320 -29.19 10.67 1.42
C ASP A 320 -28.77 12.12 1.69
N TYR A 321 -27.48 12.43 1.56
CA TYR A 321 -27.02 13.80 1.41
C TYR A 321 -27.14 14.16 -0.06
N THR A 322 -28.39 14.25 -0.52
CA THR A 322 -28.72 14.89 -1.79
C THR A 322 -28.31 16.36 -1.74
N ALA A 323 -27.52 16.70 -2.72
CA ALA A 323 -27.37 17.99 -3.37
C ALA A 323 -28.37 19.07 -2.93
N LYS A 324 -27.93 19.94 -2.00
CA LYS A 324 -28.38 21.32 -1.86
C LYS A 324 -27.14 22.14 -1.55
N GLY A 325 -26.59 22.80 -2.58
CA GLY A 325 -25.45 23.71 -2.39
C GLY A 325 -24.51 23.86 -3.57
N GLU A 326 -24.95 23.60 -4.80
CA GLU A 326 -24.20 23.97 -6.02
C GLU A 326 -25.01 24.93 -6.91
N GLU A 327 -25.57 25.99 -6.31
CA GLU A 327 -26.04 27.18 -7.04
C GLU A 327 -25.79 28.35 -6.12
N GLU A 328 -24.68 29.05 -6.33
CA GLU A 328 -24.43 30.48 -6.06
C GLU A 328 -22.92 30.71 -5.90
N PHE A 329 -22.20 30.74 -7.00
CA PHE A 329 -20.94 31.50 -7.10
C PHE A 329 -20.47 31.48 -8.58
N ASP A 330 -21.26 32.14 -9.43
CA ASP A 330 -20.77 32.59 -10.73
C ASP A 330 -21.68 33.72 -11.26
N GLN A 331 -21.46 34.93 -10.75
CA GLN A 331 -21.82 36.18 -11.40
C GLN A 331 -21.30 37.37 -10.57
N GLU A 332 -20.02 37.66 -10.65
CA GLU A 332 -19.54 39.03 -10.56
C GLU A 332 -18.91 39.38 -11.89
N GLN A 333 -19.77 39.90 -12.76
CA GLN A 333 -19.35 40.61 -13.97
C GLN A 333 -18.72 41.94 -13.56
N VAL A 334 -17.43 42.07 -13.84
CA VAL A 334 -16.75 43.35 -13.83
C VAL A 334 -17.27 44.16 -15.04
N SER A 335 -18.15 45.12 -14.80
CA SER A 335 -18.50 46.16 -15.72
C SER A 335 -17.36 47.19 -15.79
N VAL A 336 -16.55 47.13 -16.82
CA VAL A 336 -15.64 48.24 -17.16
C VAL A 336 -16.47 49.30 -17.89
N GLY A 337 -16.68 50.43 -17.20
CA GLY A 337 -17.32 51.63 -17.78
C GLY A 337 -16.46 52.23 -18.87
N ALA A 338 -17.07 52.40 -20.05
CA ALA A 338 -16.57 53.26 -21.10
C ALA A 338 -16.90 54.69 -20.72
N ASP A 339 -15.91 55.53 -20.53
CA ASP A 339 -16.04 56.98 -20.43
C ASP A 339 -15.71 57.61 -21.80
N ASP A 340 -16.76 58.16 -22.39
CA ASP A 340 -16.73 58.91 -23.62
C ASP A 340 -16.51 60.38 -23.25
N SER A 341 -15.36 60.94 -23.46
CA SER A 341 -15.18 62.37 -23.45
C SER A 341 -14.57 62.89 -24.77
N LYS A 342 -15.47 63.28 -25.63
CA LYS A 342 -15.20 64.26 -26.69
C LYS A 342 -15.06 65.67 -26.06
N ARG A 343 -14.12 66.39 -26.58
CA ARG A 343 -13.97 67.86 -26.85
C ARG A 343 -12.70 68.48 -26.25
N ALA A 344 -11.88 68.87 -27.09
CA ALA A 344 -11.40 70.13 -27.64
C ALA A 344 -9.95 69.93 -28.08
#